data_805c5c1fcf67e00c2146b015708f02bc
#
_entry.id   805c5c1fcf67e00c2146b015708f02bc
#
_cell.length_a   1.000
_cell.length_b   1.000
_cell.length_c   1.000
_cell.angle_alpha   90.00
_cell.angle_beta   90.00
_cell.angle_gamma   90.00
#
_symmetry.space_group_name_H-M   'P 1'
#
loop_
_entity.id
_entity.type
_entity.pdbx_description
1 polymer ?
#
loop_
_entity_poly.entity_id
_entity_poly.type
_entity_poly.pdbx_seq_one_letter_code
_entity_poly.pdbx_strand_id
1 'polypeptide(L)'
;MKNPHKKIYLGKYIFTVLLLLAAAGVWYWYAVAGKSDEALIGKAIAALASDLSKNKQESTATALLKVKGIAGAFADPMTLGMDQYAFGSYDRERLLASIGRYRAMVSRAEVTASDITVEMLDKEHAKVYFSGRFAGELKNGMSDTIVKDIEAESVKIDGKWLIKSMKFRSVLH
;
A
#
# COMPACT_ATOMS: atom_id res chain seq x y z
N MET A 1 -25.15 -55.92 -29.30
CA MET A 1 -25.85 -54.72 -28.82
C MET A 1 -24.90 -53.85 -27.98
N LYS A 2 -24.43 -52.71 -28.51
CA LYS A 2 -23.50 -51.81 -27.79
C LYS A 2 -24.35 -50.89 -26.90
N ASN A 3 -24.10 -50.89 -25.61
CA ASN A 3 -24.83 -50.17 -24.57
C ASN A 3 -24.56 -48.65 -24.66
N PRO A 4 -25.47 -47.78 -25.14
CA PRO A 4 -25.22 -46.36 -25.39
C PRO A 4 -25.13 -45.54 -24.10
N HIS A 5 -25.59 -46.07 -22.96
CA HIS A 5 -25.67 -45.32 -21.70
C HIS A 5 -24.30 -45.08 -21.00
N LYS A 6 -23.25 -45.88 -21.29
CA LYS A 6 -21.90 -45.68 -20.67
C LYS A 6 -21.15 -44.43 -21.17
N LYS A 7 -21.45 -43.96 -22.40
CA LYS A 7 -20.75 -42.78 -22.98
C LYS A 7 -21.16 -41.45 -22.36
N ILE A 8 -22.42 -41.33 -21.93
CA ILE A 8 -22.98 -40.06 -21.42
C ILE A 8 -22.47 -39.76 -20.03
N TYR A 9 -22.23 -40.75 -19.19
CA TYR A 9 -21.69 -40.56 -17.85
C TYR A 9 -20.22 -40.17 -17.89
N LEU A 10 -19.42 -40.74 -18.77
CA LEU A 10 -17.98 -40.45 -18.92
C LEU A 10 -17.76 -38.96 -19.29
N GLY A 11 -18.56 -38.41 -20.21
CA GLY A 11 -18.49 -37.01 -20.62
C GLY A 11 -18.82 -36.04 -19.46
N LYS A 12 -19.80 -36.36 -18.63
CA LYS A 12 -20.16 -35.56 -17.45
C LYS A 12 -19.02 -35.55 -16.41
N TYR A 13 -18.40 -36.69 -16.12
CA TYR A 13 -17.27 -36.77 -15.19
C TYR A 13 -16.05 -36.01 -15.71
N ILE A 14 -15.72 -36.11 -16.98
CA ILE A 14 -14.63 -35.37 -17.60
C ILE A 14 -14.88 -33.86 -17.49
N PHE A 15 -16.10 -33.41 -17.80
CA PHE A 15 -16.47 -31.99 -17.68
C PHE A 15 -16.36 -31.48 -16.24
N THR A 16 -16.83 -32.26 -15.26
CA THR A 16 -16.76 -31.90 -13.83
C THR A 16 -15.30 -31.82 -13.37
N VAL A 17 -14.44 -32.75 -13.77
CA VAL A 17 -13.01 -32.73 -13.44
C VAL A 17 -12.31 -31.52 -14.05
N LEU A 18 -12.61 -31.17 -15.31
CA LEU A 18 -12.05 -29.98 -15.96
C LEU A 18 -12.49 -28.69 -15.27
N LEU A 19 -13.75 -28.62 -14.82
CA LEU A 19 -14.28 -27.46 -14.12
C LEU A 19 -13.63 -27.29 -12.73
N LEU A 20 -13.39 -28.39 -12.02
CA LEU A 20 -12.66 -28.38 -10.74
C LEU A 20 -11.20 -27.98 -10.92
N LEU A 21 -10.52 -28.45 -11.97
CA LEU A 21 -9.14 -28.07 -12.28
C LEU A 21 -9.05 -26.58 -12.67
N ALA A 22 -10.02 -26.05 -13.44
CA ALA A 22 -10.09 -24.64 -13.77
C ALA A 22 -10.32 -23.78 -12.51
N ALA A 23 -11.23 -24.18 -11.63
CA ALA A 23 -11.48 -23.49 -10.37
C ALA A 23 -10.26 -23.53 -9.45
N ALA A 24 -9.57 -24.67 -9.33
CA ALA A 24 -8.33 -24.82 -8.57
C ALA A 24 -7.21 -23.96 -9.16
N GLY A 25 -7.09 -23.90 -10.49
CA GLY A 25 -6.12 -23.05 -11.19
C GLY A 25 -6.35 -21.55 -10.93
N VAL A 26 -7.59 -21.09 -11.01
CA VAL A 26 -7.99 -19.71 -10.69
C VAL A 26 -7.70 -19.41 -9.22
N TRP A 27 -8.05 -20.31 -8.32
CA TRP A 27 -7.80 -20.12 -6.89
C TRP A 27 -6.30 -20.09 -6.56
N TYR A 28 -5.51 -20.99 -7.18
CA TYR A 28 -4.05 -21.03 -7.06
C TYR A 28 -3.42 -19.74 -7.60
N TRP A 29 -3.87 -19.26 -8.77
CA TRP A 29 -3.39 -18.00 -9.35
C TRP A 29 -3.70 -16.80 -8.45
N TYR A 30 -4.90 -16.73 -7.89
CA TYR A 30 -5.30 -15.69 -6.91
C TYR A 30 -4.46 -15.77 -5.62
N ALA A 31 -4.19 -16.98 -5.12
CA ALA A 31 -3.42 -17.19 -3.91
C ALA A 31 -1.92 -16.86 -4.11
N VAL A 32 -1.37 -17.09 -5.30
CA VAL A 32 0.04 -16.80 -5.61
C VAL A 32 0.23 -15.34 -6.02
N ALA A 33 -0.62 -14.79 -6.91
CA ALA A 33 -0.54 -13.39 -7.33
C ALA A 33 -0.71 -12.40 -6.16
N GLY A 34 -1.53 -12.76 -5.17
CA GLY A 34 -1.71 -11.94 -3.96
C GLY A 34 -0.53 -11.99 -2.97
N LYS A 35 0.46 -12.86 -3.20
CA LYS A 35 1.67 -13.04 -2.36
C LYS A 35 2.95 -12.58 -3.04
N SER A 36 2.90 -12.04 -4.27
CA SER A 36 4.09 -11.47 -4.88
C SER A 36 4.60 -10.29 -4.06
N ASP A 37 5.91 -10.09 -4.02
CA ASP A 37 6.53 -8.99 -3.28
C ASP A 37 6.02 -7.63 -3.79
N GLU A 38 5.79 -7.48 -5.10
CA GLU A 38 5.21 -6.27 -5.69
C GLU A 38 3.79 -6.00 -5.17
N ALA A 39 2.96 -7.03 -5.07
CA ALA A 39 1.60 -6.89 -4.54
C ALA A 39 1.61 -6.56 -3.04
N LEU A 40 2.56 -7.09 -2.27
CA LEU A 40 2.73 -6.77 -0.85
C LEU A 40 3.16 -5.31 -0.67
N ILE A 41 4.11 -4.83 -1.46
CA ILE A 41 4.56 -3.42 -1.45
C ILE A 41 3.39 -2.50 -1.83
N GLY A 42 2.67 -2.78 -2.90
CA GLY A 42 1.51 -1.99 -3.32
C GLY A 42 0.43 -1.90 -2.24
N LYS A 43 0.13 -3.02 -1.56
CA LYS A 43 -0.78 -3.04 -0.41
C LYS A 43 -0.25 -2.22 0.77
N ALA A 44 1.06 -2.25 1.05
CA ALA A 44 1.67 -1.46 2.12
C ALA A 44 1.55 0.05 1.84
N ILE A 45 1.76 0.50 0.59
CA ILE A 45 1.55 1.89 0.18
C ILE A 45 0.08 2.30 0.34
N ALA A 46 -0.86 1.48 -0.11
CA ALA A 46 -2.29 1.76 0.04
C ALA A 46 -2.72 1.82 1.51
N ALA A 47 -2.21 0.91 2.35
CA ALA A 47 -2.45 0.91 3.79
C ALA A 47 -1.88 2.17 4.45
N LEU A 48 -0.65 2.58 4.08
CA LEU A 48 -0.05 3.82 4.57
C LEU A 48 -0.92 5.05 4.23
N ALA A 49 -1.42 5.16 3.01
CA ALA A 49 -2.33 6.23 2.59
C ALA A 49 -3.62 6.23 3.43
N SER A 50 -4.20 5.06 3.69
CA SER A 50 -5.37 4.89 4.55
C SER A 50 -5.10 5.32 5.99
N ASP A 51 -3.93 4.96 6.56
CA ASP A 51 -3.56 5.31 7.92
C ASP A 51 -3.23 6.80 8.07
N LEU A 52 -2.66 7.43 7.04
CA LEU A 52 -2.47 8.89 6.99
C LEU A 52 -3.78 9.67 6.94
N SER A 53 -4.85 9.07 6.41
CA SER A 53 -6.17 9.67 6.36
C SER A 53 -6.78 9.80 7.75
N LYS A 54 -7.55 10.87 7.98
CA LYS A 54 -8.19 11.21 9.26
C LYS A 54 -9.63 11.65 9.07
N ASN A 55 -10.56 11.08 9.82
CA ASN A 55 -11.94 11.51 9.90
C ASN A 55 -12.15 12.50 11.05
N LYS A 56 -13.13 13.42 10.92
CA LYS A 56 -13.48 14.40 11.98
C LYS A 56 -13.82 13.73 13.32
N GLN A 57 -14.47 12.57 13.27
CA GLN A 57 -14.94 11.82 14.44
C GLN A 57 -14.09 10.56 14.74
N GLU A 58 -12.80 10.63 14.45
CA GLU A 58 -11.91 9.48 14.70
C GLU A 58 -11.72 9.25 16.20
N SER A 59 -11.95 8.02 16.66
CA SER A 59 -11.73 7.66 18.08
C SER A 59 -10.23 7.67 18.41
N THR A 60 -9.90 7.90 19.70
CA THR A 60 -8.51 7.85 20.19
C THR A 60 -7.85 6.51 19.92
N ALA A 61 -8.60 5.40 20.07
CA ALA A 61 -8.08 4.07 19.79
C ALA A 61 -7.72 3.88 18.32
N THR A 62 -8.60 4.32 17.40
CA THR A 62 -8.33 4.29 15.95
C THR A 62 -7.12 5.15 15.60
N ALA A 63 -7.04 6.36 16.17
CA ALA A 63 -5.90 7.25 15.95
C ALA A 63 -4.57 6.63 16.37
N LEU A 64 -4.53 5.95 17.53
CA LEU A 64 -3.34 5.27 18.03
C LEU A 64 -2.93 4.10 17.12
N LEU A 65 -3.89 3.30 16.66
CA LEU A 65 -3.62 2.18 15.74
C LEU A 65 -3.04 2.69 14.43
N LYS A 66 -3.60 3.75 13.86
CA LYS A 66 -3.08 4.37 12.63
C LYS A 66 -1.67 4.93 12.81
N VAL A 67 -1.39 5.63 13.91
CA VAL A 67 -0.04 6.13 14.22
C VAL A 67 0.97 4.98 14.28
N LYS A 68 0.61 3.86 14.92
CA LYS A 68 1.45 2.65 14.93
C LYS A 68 1.61 2.04 13.54
N GLY A 69 0.54 1.98 12.75
CA GLY A 69 0.56 1.50 11.37
C GLY A 69 1.51 2.32 10.51
N ILE A 70 1.38 3.65 10.54
CA ILE A 70 2.26 4.56 9.81
C ILE A 70 3.73 4.34 10.22
N ALA A 71 4.02 4.36 11.52
CA ALA A 71 5.40 4.16 12.00
C ALA A 71 5.95 2.77 11.64
N GLY A 72 5.08 1.76 11.60
CA GLY A 72 5.44 0.40 11.23
C GLY A 72 5.67 0.18 9.73
N ALA A 73 5.25 1.12 8.87
CA ALA A 73 5.46 1.06 7.44
C ALA A 73 6.87 1.53 7.01
N PHE A 74 7.62 2.16 7.92
CA PHE A 74 8.93 2.73 7.61
C PHE A 74 10.07 1.96 8.28
N ALA A 75 11.21 1.90 7.59
CA ALA A 75 12.48 1.47 8.16
C ALA A 75 12.97 2.48 9.21
N ASP A 76 13.89 2.07 10.06
CA ASP A 76 14.47 2.91 11.08
C ASP A 76 16.01 2.89 10.95
N PRO A 77 16.67 4.01 10.60
CA PRO A 77 16.08 5.29 10.20
C PRO A 77 15.50 5.29 8.78
N MET A 78 14.59 6.22 8.50
CA MET A 78 14.09 6.49 7.15
C MET A 78 14.58 7.87 6.66
N THR A 79 14.62 8.07 5.34
CA THR A 79 14.96 9.36 4.73
C THR A 79 13.74 9.96 4.02
N LEU A 80 13.47 11.23 4.27
CA LEU A 80 12.40 11.97 3.62
C LEU A 80 12.97 13.15 2.85
N GLY A 81 12.67 13.25 1.55
CA GLY A 81 13.01 14.36 0.69
C GLY A 81 11.75 15.06 0.17
N MET A 82 11.68 16.38 0.28
CA MET A 82 10.60 17.19 -0.29
C MET A 82 11.23 18.26 -1.17
N ASP A 83 11.15 18.11 -2.49
CA ASP A 83 11.70 19.05 -3.49
C ASP A 83 13.00 19.75 -3.04
N GLN A 84 12.89 21.03 -2.68
CA GLN A 84 14.04 21.86 -2.26
C GLN A 84 14.22 21.94 -0.73
N TYR A 85 13.30 21.39 0.11
CA TYR A 85 13.16 21.88 1.48
C TYR A 85 13.42 20.90 2.62
N ALA A 86 13.55 19.60 2.40
CA ALA A 86 13.89 18.71 3.50
C ALA A 86 14.49 17.38 3.04
N PHE A 87 15.80 17.32 2.94
CA PHE A 87 16.49 16.07 3.11
C PHE A 87 16.76 15.87 4.61
N GLY A 88 16.06 14.92 5.22
CA GLY A 88 16.25 14.62 6.63
C GLY A 88 16.21 13.11 6.86
N SER A 89 17.08 12.64 7.74
CA SER A 89 16.96 11.31 8.33
C SER A 89 16.04 11.41 9.54
N TYR A 90 15.05 10.53 9.60
CA TYR A 90 14.09 10.43 10.69
C TYR A 90 14.28 9.06 11.35
N ASP A 91 14.66 9.08 12.60
CA ASP A 91 14.51 7.93 13.47
C ASP A 91 13.03 7.75 13.85
N ARG A 92 12.71 6.61 14.45
CA ARG A 92 11.33 6.27 14.82
C ARG A 92 10.68 7.30 15.74
N GLU A 93 11.43 7.89 16.67
CA GLU A 93 10.92 8.88 17.61
C GLU A 93 10.53 10.19 16.91
N ARG A 94 11.41 10.72 16.07
CA ARG A 94 11.15 11.92 15.25
C ARG A 94 10.00 11.70 14.28
N LEU A 95 9.92 10.51 13.67
CA LEU A 95 8.83 10.15 12.79
C LEU A 95 7.49 10.16 13.55
N LEU A 96 7.41 9.50 14.70
CA LEU A 96 6.20 9.49 15.54
C LEU A 96 5.79 10.91 15.98
N ALA A 97 6.75 11.73 16.40
CA ALA A 97 6.49 13.13 16.76
C ALA A 97 5.95 13.95 15.58
N SER A 98 6.47 13.73 14.37
CA SER A 98 6.01 14.41 13.14
C SER A 98 4.60 13.98 12.75
N ILE A 99 4.31 12.68 12.80
CA ILE A 99 2.96 12.13 12.56
C ILE A 99 1.98 12.70 13.58
N GLY A 100 2.34 12.74 14.87
CA GLY A 100 1.51 13.31 15.93
C GLY A 100 1.18 14.77 15.68
N ARG A 101 2.18 15.59 15.31
CA ARG A 101 1.98 17.01 14.94
C ARG A 101 1.06 17.17 13.75
N TYR A 102 1.29 16.42 12.66
CA TYR A 102 0.41 16.43 11.50
C TYR A 102 -1.04 16.14 11.91
N ARG A 103 -1.29 15.04 12.62
CA ARG A 103 -2.64 14.66 13.06
C ARG A 103 -3.27 15.65 14.05
N ALA A 104 -2.47 16.37 14.82
CA ALA A 104 -2.95 17.43 15.70
C ALA A 104 -3.39 18.69 14.95
N MET A 105 -2.78 19.01 13.81
CA MET A 105 -3.07 20.18 13.00
C MET A 105 -4.31 20.00 12.12
N VAL A 106 -4.55 18.81 11.59
CA VAL A 106 -5.68 18.54 10.69
C VAL A 106 -6.94 18.17 11.45
N SER A 107 -8.09 18.69 11.02
CA SER A 107 -9.41 18.26 11.46
C SER A 107 -9.89 17.06 10.64
N ARG A 108 -9.63 17.08 9.33
CA ARG A 108 -9.89 16.00 8.37
C ARG A 108 -8.73 15.90 7.39
N ALA A 109 -8.39 14.70 6.99
CA ALA A 109 -7.45 14.47 5.90
C ALA A 109 -7.89 13.25 5.09
N GLU A 110 -7.80 13.35 3.77
CA GLU A 110 -7.97 12.27 2.83
C GLU A 110 -6.68 12.11 2.04
N VAL A 111 -6.06 10.95 2.16
CA VAL A 111 -4.81 10.63 1.46
C VAL A 111 -5.08 9.42 0.58
N THR A 112 -4.76 9.55 -0.69
CA THR A 112 -4.87 8.45 -1.66
C THR A 112 -3.57 8.27 -2.39
N ALA A 113 -3.25 7.02 -2.72
CA ALA A 113 -2.15 6.65 -3.59
C ALA A 113 -2.72 5.97 -4.83
N SER A 114 -2.33 6.44 -6.02
CA SER A 114 -2.73 5.90 -7.31
C SER A 114 -1.51 5.62 -8.18
N ASP A 115 -1.71 4.89 -9.28
CA ASP A 115 -0.69 4.61 -10.29
C ASP A 115 0.57 3.97 -9.69
N ILE A 116 0.37 3.06 -8.72
CA ILE A 116 1.47 2.42 -8.00
C ILE A 116 2.19 1.45 -8.93
N THR A 117 3.45 1.75 -9.22
CA THR A 117 4.36 0.91 -9.99
C THR A 117 5.50 0.46 -9.09
N VAL A 118 5.78 -0.83 -9.05
CA VAL A 118 6.85 -1.42 -8.24
C VAL A 118 7.89 -2.02 -9.17
N GLU A 119 9.13 -1.61 -9.02
CA GLU A 119 10.30 -2.14 -9.71
C GLU A 119 11.17 -2.88 -8.71
N MET A 120 11.18 -4.21 -8.80
CA MET A 120 12.06 -5.04 -7.97
C MET A 120 13.50 -4.89 -8.45
N LEU A 121 14.39 -4.43 -7.58
CA LEU A 121 15.83 -4.35 -7.87
C LEU A 121 16.52 -5.67 -7.56
N ASP A 122 16.10 -6.32 -6.48
CA ASP A 122 16.51 -7.66 -6.07
C ASP A 122 15.47 -8.26 -5.11
N LYS A 123 15.82 -9.33 -4.37
CA LYS A 123 14.91 -10.01 -3.43
C LYS A 123 14.57 -9.20 -2.17
N GLU A 124 15.33 -8.15 -1.89
CA GLU A 124 15.23 -7.36 -0.66
C GLU A 124 15.08 -5.86 -0.90
N HIS A 125 15.21 -5.39 -2.15
CA HIS A 125 15.12 -3.99 -2.51
C HIS A 125 14.16 -3.77 -3.68
N ALA A 126 13.36 -2.71 -3.57
CA ALA A 126 12.45 -2.28 -4.64
C ALA A 126 12.38 -0.75 -4.70
N LYS A 127 12.16 -0.23 -5.91
CA LYS A 127 11.71 1.15 -6.14
C LYS A 127 10.21 1.17 -6.37
N VAL A 128 9.57 2.18 -5.83
CA VAL A 128 8.11 2.36 -5.94
C VAL A 128 7.83 3.77 -6.42
N TYR A 129 7.03 3.87 -7.46
CA TYR A 129 6.57 5.14 -8.02
C TYR A 129 5.05 5.19 -7.89
N PHE A 130 4.52 6.30 -7.42
CA PHE A 130 3.08 6.48 -7.31
C PHE A 130 2.72 7.96 -7.21
N SER A 131 1.47 8.28 -7.56
CA SER A 131 0.91 9.63 -7.35
C SER A 131 0.18 9.67 -6.01
N GLY A 132 0.57 10.60 -5.16
CA GLY A 132 -0.06 10.85 -3.86
C GLY A 132 -0.94 12.09 -3.91
N ARG A 133 -2.24 11.95 -3.60
CA ARG A 133 -3.15 13.07 -3.41
C ARG A 133 -3.42 13.26 -1.92
N PHE A 134 -3.18 14.46 -1.44
CA PHE A 134 -3.39 14.87 -0.05
C PHE A 134 -4.43 15.98 -0.05
N ALA A 135 -5.63 15.71 0.43
CA ALA A 135 -6.69 16.71 0.63
C ALA A 135 -6.95 16.84 2.12
N GLY A 136 -6.77 18.03 2.68
CA GLY A 136 -6.84 18.25 4.12
C GLY A 136 -7.60 19.50 4.51
N GLU A 137 -8.24 19.47 5.68
CA GLU A 137 -8.85 20.60 6.36
C GLU A 137 -8.11 20.78 7.69
N LEU A 138 -7.53 21.93 7.89
CA LEU A 138 -6.88 22.30 9.15
C LEU A 138 -7.94 22.67 10.21
N LYS A 139 -7.55 22.64 11.48
CA LYS A 139 -8.45 23.02 12.59
C LYS A 139 -8.90 24.48 12.54
N ASN A 140 -8.16 25.36 11.86
CA ASN A 140 -8.54 26.76 11.62
C ASN A 140 -9.50 26.93 10.42
N GLY A 141 -9.97 25.86 9.81
CA GLY A 141 -10.93 25.89 8.69
C GLY A 141 -10.29 26.02 7.30
N MET A 142 -8.97 26.23 7.20
CA MET A 142 -8.28 26.26 5.91
C MET A 142 -8.23 24.86 5.33
N SER A 143 -8.53 24.74 4.04
CA SER A 143 -8.44 23.47 3.29
C SER A 143 -7.54 23.63 2.07
N ASP A 144 -6.80 22.56 1.77
CA ASP A 144 -5.92 22.51 0.62
C ASP A 144 -5.89 21.09 0.03
N THR A 145 -5.53 21.02 -1.25
CA THR A 145 -5.33 19.75 -1.96
C THR A 145 -4.02 19.82 -2.71
N ILE A 146 -3.14 18.88 -2.40
CA ILE A 146 -1.82 18.77 -3.01
C ILE A 146 -1.73 17.43 -3.72
N VAL A 147 -1.24 17.43 -4.95
CA VAL A 147 -0.88 16.22 -5.71
C VAL A 147 0.63 16.23 -5.93
N LYS A 148 1.28 15.12 -5.66
CA LYS A 148 2.73 14.95 -5.81
C LYS A 148 3.02 13.59 -6.40
N ASP A 149 4.00 13.53 -7.29
CA ASP A 149 4.62 12.28 -7.68
C ASP A 149 5.64 11.87 -6.62
N ILE A 150 5.60 10.62 -6.23
CA ILE A 150 6.39 10.10 -5.13
C ILE A 150 7.24 8.94 -5.65
N GLU A 151 8.53 9.04 -5.38
CA GLU A 151 9.49 7.96 -5.55
C GLU A 151 9.89 7.47 -4.18
N ALA A 152 9.69 6.18 -3.91
CA ALA A 152 10.07 5.56 -2.65
C ALA A 152 11.03 4.38 -2.91
N GLU A 153 11.95 4.17 -1.97
CA GLU A 153 12.74 2.95 -1.90
C GLU A 153 12.20 2.09 -0.76
N SER A 154 11.92 0.83 -1.07
CA SER A 154 11.48 -0.17 -0.10
C SER A 154 12.57 -1.21 0.12
N VAL A 155 12.68 -1.68 1.36
CA VAL A 155 13.61 -2.72 1.78
C VAL A 155 12.88 -3.80 2.56
N LYS A 156 13.27 -5.05 2.35
CA LYS A 156 12.69 -6.20 3.06
C LYS A 156 13.53 -6.50 4.30
N ILE A 157 12.96 -6.28 5.48
CA ILE A 157 13.59 -6.53 6.78
C ILE A 157 12.72 -7.52 7.54
N ASP A 158 13.29 -8.62 8.02
CA ASP A 158 12.58 -9.69 8.74
C ASP A 158 11.31 -10.18 8.00
N GLY A 159 11.42 -10.30 6.67
CA GLY A 159 10.33 -10.75 5.81
C GLY A 159 9.23 -9.72 5.55
N LYS A 160 9.36 -8.47 6.01
CA LYS A 160 8.42 -7.37 5.82
C LYS A 160 9.02 -6.29 4.93
N TRP A 161 8.21 -5.79 3.99
CA TRP A 161 8.58 -4.65 3.17
C TRP A 161 8.35 -3.34 3.95
N LEU A 162 9.42 -2.56 4.10
CA LEU A 162 9.42 -1.26 4.79
C LEU A 162 9.93 -0.17 3.84
N ILE A 163 9.39 1.03 3.96
CA ILE A 163 9.83 2.19 3.19
C ILE A 163 11.09 2.76 3.84
N LYS A 164 12.20 2.75 3.11
CA LYS A 164 13.49 3.28 3.55
C LYS A 164 13.67 4.75 3.22
N SER A 165 13.17 5.16 2.05
CA SER A 165 13.21 6.56 1.63
C SER A 165 11.96 6.93 0.84
N MET A 166 11.59 8.22 0.90
CA MET A 166 10.55 8.83 0.06
C MET A 166 11.03 10.18 -0.45
N LYS A 167 10.83 10.42 -1.76
CA LYS A 167 11.08 11.71 -2.41
C LYS A 167 9.80 12.21 -3.05
N PHE A 168 9.36 13.39 -2.67
CA PHE A 168 8.22 14.06 -3.27
C PHE A 168 8.69 14.97 -4.40
N ARG A 169 8.12 14.82 -5.58
CA ARG A 169 8.41 15.66 -6.74
C ARG A 169 7.19 16.51 -7.08
N SER A 170 7.42 17.74 -7.50
CA SER A 170 6.36 18.57 -8.05
C SER A 170 5.94 18.00 -9.40
N VAL A 171 4.63 17.83 -9.61
CA VAL A 171 4.09 17.50 -10.92
C VAL A 171 4.34 18.73 -11.81
N LEU A 172 5.22 18.60 -12.79
CA LEU A 172 5.41 19.63 -13.83
C LEU A 172 4.20 19.56 -14.77
N HIS A 173 3.39 20.57 -14.74
CA HIS A 173 2.30 20.79 -15.71
C HIS A 173 2.82 21.60 -16.90
#